data_358e2478d98a3129420635bbb880dd0b
#
_entry.id   358e2478d98a3129420635bbb880dd0b
#
_cell.length_a   1.000
_cell.length_b   1.000
_cell.length_c   1.000
_cell.angle_alpha   90.00
_cell.angle_beta   90.00
_cell.angle_gamma   90.00
#
_symmetry.space_group_name_H-M   'P 1'
#
loop_
_entity.id
_entity.type
_entity.pdbx_description
1 polymer ?
#
loop_
_entity_poly.entity_id
_entity_poly.type
_entity_poly.pdbx_seq_one_letter_code
_entity_poly.pdbx_strand_id
1 'polypeptide(L)'
;MHDQNKYLTKYVLRYCRNFMTDEERLICDYLLYKEYPTNNYKVKFIKYKLGLTPKIEEALDAIFETKTKEEFYKEMVERIVKNHNSDLNLCPKCNEVARTDTAKQCRFCSHDWH
;
A
#
# COMPACT_ATOMS: atom_id res chain seq x y z
N MET A 1 12.45 -18.21 5.73
CA MET A 1 12.70 -17.13 4.77
C MET A 1 11.64 -16.07 4.95
N HIS A 2 12.03 -14.81 5.08
CA HIS A 2 11.06 -13.73 5.22
C HIS A 2 10.44 -13.37 3.88
N ASP A 3 9.22 -12.87 3.91
CA ASP A 3 8.51 -12.42 2.71
C ASP A 3 8.78 -10.93 2.50
N GLN A 4 9.78 -10.62 1.69
CA GLN A 4 10.18 -9.25 1.37
C GLN A 4 9.02 -8.46 0.75
N ASN A 5 8.25 -9.10 -0.14
CA ASN A 5 7.15 -8.44 -0.83
C ASN A 5 6.06 -7.99 0.14
N LYS A 6 5.78 -8.80 1.16
CA LYS A 6 4.79 -8.48 2.18
C LYS A 6 5.19 -7.23 2.98
N TYR A 7 6.45 -7.17 3.42
CA TYR A 7 6.95 -6.03 4.20
C TYR A 7 7.06 -4.77 3.35
N LEU A 8 7.52 -4.92 2.12
CA LEU A 8 7.63 -3.80 1.19
C LEU A 8 6.25 -3.21 0.86
N THR A 9 5.26 -4.06 0.61
CA THR A 9 3.90 -3.62 0.34
C THR A 9 3.33 -2.85 1.54
N LYS A 10 3.50 -3.36 2.75
CA LYS A 10 3.05 -2.68 3.97
C LYS A 10 3.72 -1.31 4.14
N TYR A 11 5.02 -1.24 3.87
CA TYR A 11 5.77 0.01 3.95
C TYR A 11 5.21 1.04 2.95
N VAL A 12 5.02 0.62 1.70
CA VAL A 12 4.51 1.52 0.66
C VAL A 12 3.10 2.01 0.99
N LEU A 13 2.21 1.13 1.43
CA LEU A 13 0.84 1.50 1.79
C LEU A 13 0.80 2.48 2.95
N ARG A 14 1.76 2.41 3.86
CA ARG A 14 1.78 3.26 5.04
C ARG A 14 2.52 4.58 4.82
N TYR A 15 3.65 4.55 4.12
CA TYR A 15 4.57 5.69 4.06
C TYR A 15 4.72 6.32 2.67
N CYS A 16 4.16 5.69 1.63
CA CYS A 16 4.38 6.15 0.26
C CYS A 16 3.11 6.62 -0.45
N ARG A 17 2.07 7.01 0.32
CA ARG A 17 0.81 7.47 -0.29
C ARG A 17 1.01 8.71 -1.17
N ASN A 18 1.98 9.54 -0.85
CA ASN A 18 2.31 10.73 -1.65
C ASN A 18 2.90 10.39 -3.02
N PHE A 19 3.36 9.16 -3.22
CA PHE A 19 3.89 8.69 -4.52
C PHE A 19 2.82 7.94 -5.33
N MET A 20 1.64 7.73 -4.76
CA MET A 20 0.51 7.11 -5.43
C MET A 20 -0.24 8.13 -6.27
N THR A 21 -0.86 7.66 -7.36
CA THR A 21 -1.83 8.47 -8.10
C THR A 21 -3.11 8.59 -7.28
N ASP A 22 -3.97 9.55 -7.64
CA ASP A 22 -5.27 9.70 -6.98
C ASP A 22 -6.11 8.45 -7.13
N GLU A 23 -6.05 7.80 -8.32
CA GLU A 23 -6.74 6.55 -8.57
C GLU A 23 -6.23 5.44 -7.67
N GLU A 24 -4.90 5.31 -7.54
CA GLU A 24 -4.30 4.30 -6.66
C GLU A 24 -4.70 4.49 -5.20
N ARG A 25 -4.72 5.74 -4.72
CA ARG A 25 -5.16 6.02 -3.35
C ARG A 25 -6.61 5.63 -3.13
N LEU A 26 -7.46 5.95 -4.10
CA LEU A 26 -8.88 5.58 -4.02
C LEU A 26 -9.06 4.05 -4.01
N ILE A 27 -8.33 3.35 -4.88
CA ILE A 27 -8.41 1.88 -4.95
C ILE A 27 -7.92 1.26 -3.64
N CYS A 28 -6.80 1.73 -3.10
CA CYS A 28 -6.29 1.24 -1.82
C CYS A 28 -7.29 1.43 -0.69
N ASP A 29 -7.89 2.60 -0.61
CA ASP A 29 -8.89 2.90 0.43
C ASP A 29 -10.15 2.06 0.24
N TYR A 30 -10.57 1.84 -1.01
CA TYR A 30 -11.71 0.98 -1.32
C TYR A 30 -11.45 -0.46 -0.91
N LEU A 31 -10.24 -0.98 -1.16
CA LEU A 31 -9.88 -2.33 -0.76
C LEU A 31 -9.91 -2.50 0.76
N LEU A 32 -9.45 -1.50 1.50
CA LEU A 32 -9.55 -1.51 2.96
C LEU A 32 -11.01 -1.50 3.42
N TYR A 33 -11.84 -0.68 2.79
CA TYR A 33 -13.27 -0.63 3.07
C TYR A 33 -13.94 -2.00 2.88
N LYS A 34 -13.59 -2.71 1.81
CA LYS A 34 -14.15 -4.03 1.51
C LYS A 34 -13.62 -5.11 2.48
N GLU A 35 -12.36 -5.01 2.90
CA GLU A 35 -11.71 -6.01 3.72
C GLU A 35 -12.17 -5.96 5.19
N TYR A 36 -12.52 -4.78 5.69
CA TYR A 36 -12.92 -4.60 7.08
C TYR A 36 -14.42 -4.32 7.16
N PRO A 37 -15.24 -5.38 7.25
CA PRO A 37 -16.68 -5.19 7.45
C PRO A 37 -16.91 -4.48 8.79
N THR A 38 -17.49 -3.31 8.73
CA THR A 38 -17.74 -2.49 9.90
C THR A 38 -19.25 -2.36 10.11
N ASN A 39 -19.65 -1.76 11.23
CA ASN A 39 -21.04 -1.47 11.45
C ASN A 39 -21.54 -0.45 10.40
N ASN A 40 -22.86 -0.36 10.24
CA ASN A 40 -23.46 0.49 9.21
C ASN A 40 -23.04 1.94 9.29
N TYR A 41 -22.79 2.45 10.48
CA TYR A 41 -22.37 3.84 10.68
C TYR A 41 -21.00 4.10 10.05
N LYS A 42 -20.02 3.23 10.35
CA LYS A 42 -18.68 3.35 9.79
C LYS A 42 -18.67 3.17 8.27
N VAL A 43 -19.46 2.25 7.76
CA VAL A 43 -19.58 2.02 6.32
C VAL A 43 -20.08 3.28 5.62
N LYS A 44 -21.15 3.88 6.14
CA LYS A 44 -21.71 5.11 5.57
C LYS A 44 -20.71 6.25 5.60
N PHE A 45 -19.98 6.39 6.71
CA PHE A 45 -18.97 7.44 6.85
C PHE A 45 -17.83 7.26 5.83
N ILE A 46 -17.35 6.04 5.66
CA ILE A 46 -16.27 5.74 4.71
C ILE A 46 -16.75 6.01 3.28
N LYS A 47 -17.94 5.57 2.92
CA LYS A 47 -18.52 5.85 1.60
C LYS A 47 -18.59 7.33 1.32
N TYR A 48 -19.05 8.11 2.29
CA TYR A 48 -19.14 9.56 2.16
C TYR A 48 -17.75 10.17 1.97
N LYS A 49 -16.80 9.79 2.81
CA LYS A 49 -15.44 10.32 2.78
C LYS A 49 -14.72 10.01 1.47
N LEU A 50 -14.93 8.81 0.92
CA LEU A 50 -14.32 8.39 -0.33
C LEU A 50 -15.07 8.90 -1.57
N GLY A 51 -16.26 9.45 -1.38
CA GLY A 51 -17.09 9.86 -2.49
C GLY A 51 -17.62 8.71 -3.33
N LEU A 52 -17.81 7.54 -2.70
CA LEU A 52 -18.25 6.33 -3.40
C LEU A 52 -19.72 6.44 -3.79
N THR A 53 -19.98 6.39 -5.09
CA THR A 53 -21.34 6.23 -5.63
C THR A 53 -21.46 4.80 -6.16
N PRO A 54 -22.70 4.29 -6.37
CA PRO A 54 -22.86 2.95 -6.94
C PRO A 54 -22.12 2.78 -8.29
N LYS A 55 -22.08 3.84 -9.09
CA LYS A 55 -21.37 3.81 -10.38
C LYS A 55 -19.85 3.68 -10.19
N ILE A 56 -19.30 4.39 -9.22
CA ILE A 56 -17.86 4.32 -8.92
C ILE A 56 -17.52 2.96 -8.33
N GLU A 57 -18.34 2.42 -7.42
CA GLU A 57 -18.13 1.09 -6.86
C GLU A 57 -18.15 0.02 -7.94
N GLU A 58 -19.10 0.12 -8.89
CA GLU A 58 -19.16 -0.80 -10.01
C GLU A 58 -17.89 -0.76 -10.85
N ALA A 59 -17.38 0.44 -11.14
CA ALA A 59 -16.13 0.61 -11.89
C ALA A 59 -14.94 0.03 -11.15
N LEU A 60 -14.86 0.22 -9.84
CA LEU A 60 -13.78 -0.34 -9.02
C LEU A 60 -13.86 -1.86 -8.94
N ASP A 61 -15.06 -2.42 -8.78
CA ASP A 61 -15.25 -3.86 -8.75
C ASP A 61 -14.87 -4.49 -10.10
N ALA A 62 -15.14 -3.80 -11.21
CA ALA A 62 -14.79 -4.29 -12.54
C ALA A 62 -13.28 -4.46 -12.71
N ILE A 63 -12.46 -3.63 -12.06
CA ILE A 63 -11.00 -3.75 -12.11
C ILE A 63 -10.57 -5.12 -11.55
N PHE A 64 -11.25 -5.59 -10.49
CA PHE A 64 -10.88 -6.82 -9.79
C PHE A 64 -11.59 -8.06 -10.32
N GLU A 65 -12.31 -7.95 -11.44
CA GLU A 65 -12.82 -9.12 -12.16
C GLU A 65 -11.72 -9.84 -12.92
N THR A 66 -10.69 -9.09 -13.37
CA THR A 66 -9.60 -9.64 -14.18
C THR A 66 -8.23 -9.56 -13.49
N LYS A 67 -8.15 -8.90 -12.35
CA LYS A 67 -6.90 -8.67 -11.63
C LYS A 67 -7.14 -8.87 -10.13
N THR A 68 -6.24 -9.59 -9.47
CA THR A 68 -6.32 -9.74 -8.01
C THR A 68 -5.79 -8.49 -7.32
N LYS A 69 -6.16 -8.30 -6.04
CA LYS A 69 -5.61 -7.18 -5.27
C LYS A 69 -4.09 -7.33 -5.09
N GLU A 70 -3.60 -8.56 -4.99
CA GLU A 70 -2.17 -8.84 -4.90
C GLU A 70 -1.43 -8.38 -6.15
N GLU A 71 -2.00 -8.62 -7.33
CA GLU A 71 -1.43 -8.13 -8.59
C GLU A 71 -1.43 -6.61 -8.65
N PHE A 72 -2.52 -5.98 -8.20
CA PHE A 72 -2.61 -4.51 -8.14
C PHE A 72 -1.52 -3.93 -7.23
N TYR A 73 -1.37 -4.47 -6.03
CA TYR A 73 -0.35 -4.00 -5.10
C TYR A 73 1.06 -4.21 -5.65
N LYS A 74 1.31 -5.35 -6.26
CA LYS A 74 2.62 -5.68 -6.84
C LYS A 74 3.01 -4.67 -7.91
N GLU A 75 2.11 -4.40 -8.85
CA GLU A 75 2.38 -3.45 -9.94
C GLU A 75 2.63 -2.04 -9.41
N MET A 76 1.81 -1.59 -8.45
CA MET A 76 1.95 -0.28 -7.84
C MET A 76 3.27 -0.14 -7.08
N VAL A 77 3.59 -1.15 -6.26
CA VAL A 77 4.82 -1.16 -5.47
C VAL A 77 6.04 -1.17 -6.37
N GLU A 78 6.05 -1.99 -7.42
CA GLU A 78 7.16 -2.04 -8.37
C GLU A 78 7.40 -0.68 -9.04
N ARG A 79 6.33 0.01 -9.43
CA ARG A 79 6.44 1.35 -10.02
C ARG A 79 7.00 2.36 -9.03
N ILE A 80 6.50 2.36 -7.81
CA ILE A 80 6.95 3.31 -6.78
C ILE A 80 8.41 3.06 -6.42
N VAL A 81 8.80 1.80 -6.25
CA VAL A 81 10.19 1.45 -5.94
C VAL A 81 11.11 1.87 -7.08
N LYS A 82 10.71 1.62 -8.32
CA LYS A 82 11.51 2.00 -9.49
C LYS A 82 11.73 3.51 -9.58
N ASN A 83 10.67 4.29 -9.34
CA ASN A 83 10.72 5.74 -9.54
C ASN A 83 11.20 6.51 -8.31
N HIS A 84 11.06 5.93 -7.11
CA HIS A 84 11.31 6.62 -5.85
C HIS A 84 12.22 5.82 -4.91
N ASN A 85 13.09 4.98 -5.45
CA ASN A 85 13.98 4.12 -4.64
C ASN A 85 14.77 4.93 -3.62
N SER A 86 15.28 6.09 -4.01
CA SER A 86 16.08 6.94 -3.13
C SER A 86 15.27 7.59 -2.01
N ASP A 87 13.94 7.60 -2.14
CA ASP A 87 13.04 8.17 -1.12
C ASP A 87 12.58 7.13 -0.10
N LEU A 88 12.91 5.85 -0.33
CA LEU A 88 12.56 4.77 0.57
C LEU A 88 13.65 4.55 1.61
N ASN A 89 13.28 4.15 2.81
CA ASN A 89 14.25 3.84 3.85
C ASN A 89 14.70 2.39 3.73
N LEU A 90 15.75 2.17 2.95
CA LEU A 90 16.30 0.84 2.69
C LEU A 90 17.58 0.64 3.48
N CYS A 91 17.82 -0.59 3.93
CA CYS A 91 19.05 -0.95 4.63
C CYS A 91 20.25 -0.77 3.67
N PRO A 92 21.28 0.01 4.06
CA PRO A 92 22.43 0.20 3.19
C PRO A 92 23.29 -1.06 2.99
N LYS A 93 23.10 -2.07 3.85
CA LYS A 93 23.87 -3.32 3.76
C LYS A 93 23.17 -4.38 2.91
N CYS A 94 21.87 -4.65 3.16
CA CYS A 94 21.15 -5.73 2.48
C CYS A 94 20.08 -5.23 1.50
N ASN A 95 19.84 -3.93 1.47
CA ASN A 95 18.88 -3.27 0.58
C ASN A 95 17.40 -3.66 0.83
N GLU A 96 17.12 -4.28 1.98
CA GLU A 96 15.74 -4.55 2.38
C GLU A 96 15.09 -3.30 2.97
N VAL A 97 13.76 -3.22 2.88
CA VAL A 97 13.04 -2.09 3.43
C VAL A 97 13.08 -2.11 4.97
N ALA A 98 13.31 -0.96 5.58
CA ALA A 98 13.28 -0.81 7.03
C ALA A 98 11.83 -0.92 7.54
N ARG A 99 11.68 -1.11 8.85
CA ARG A 99 10.37 -1.26 9.48
C ARG A 99 9.50 0.00 9.31
N THR A 100 10.13 1.16 9.43
CA THR A 100 9.45 2.46 9.29
C THR A 100 10.30 3.40 8.45
N ASP A 101 9.73 4.54 8.08
CA ASP A 101 10.44 5.55 7.27
C ASP A 101 11.57 6.25 8.03
N THR A 102 11.64 6.10 9.35
CA THR A 102 12.68 6.71 10.18
C THR A 102 13.55 5.69 10.93
N ALA A 103 13.28 4.40 10.76
CA ALA A 103 14.06 3.35 11.41
C ALA A 103 15.52 3.38 10.93
N LYS A 104 16.44 3.08 11.84
CA LYS A 104 17.88 3.09 11.57
C LYS A 104 18.55 1.76 11.90
N GLN A 105 17.77 0.70 11.89
CA GLN A 105 18.24 -0.67 12.05
C GLN A 105 17.41 -1.59 11.17
N CYS A 106 18.09 -2.52 10.49
CA CYS A 106 17.42 -3.49 9.63
C CYS A 106 16.87 -4.65 10.45
N ARG A 107 15.60 -5.02 10.22
CA ARG A 107 14.98 -6.18 10.88
C ARG A 107 15.48 -7.50 10.32
N PHE A 108 16.10 -7.50 9.14
CA PHE A 108 16.49 -8.72 8.46
C PHE A 108 17.96 -9.10 8.73
N CYS A 109 18.87 -8.14 8.60
CA CYS A 109 20.30 -8.40 8.79
C CYS A 109 20.88 -7.77 10.06
N SER A 110 20.06 -7.04 10.82
CA SER A 110 20.43 -6.35 12.06
C SER A 110 21.45 -5.23 11.89
N HIS A 111 21.74 -4.83 10.66
CA HIS A 111 22.63 -3.70 10.41
C HIS A 111 22.03 -2.41 10.97
N ASP A 112 22.87 -1.64 11.66
CA ASP A 112 22.50 -0.39 12.30
C ASP A 112 23.25 0.75 11.61
N TRP A 113 22.52 1.83 11.24
CA TRP A 113 23.13 2.98 10.55
C TRP A 113 22.83 4.30 11.25
N HIS A 114 22.75 4.27 12.55
CA HIS A 114 22.59 5.49 13.36
C HIS A 114 23.77 6.44 13.17
#